data_403c37e4f72a4854f46ccac8e33afe9b
#
_entry.id   403c37e4f72a4854f46ccac8e33afe9b
#
_cell.length_a   1.000
_cell.length_b   1.000
_cell.length_c   1.000
_cell.angle_alpha   90.00
_cell.angle_beta   90.00
_cell.angle_gamma   90.00
#
_symmetry.space_group_name_H-M   'P 1'
#
loop_
_entity.id
_entity.type
_entity.pdbx_description
1 polymer ?
#
loop_
_entity_poly.entity_id
_entity_poly.type
_entity_poly.pdbx_seq_one_letter_code
_entity_poly.pdbx_strand_id
1 'polypeptide(L)'
;MKVSVLMSIIRSINHLFNSYLSWIVLLMAVLAYMLPTFFAWMTPYVAYMLQFVMFAMGLTLTAQVFLDVFKQPMKVILVSVIQFLWMPLSGFLVGIIFNFPPEIAIGFILLGACPGGTASNVMTFLANGNVPLSVSATTVSTLLAPILTPLFVVLYAGATSSIEIQFMPMFISIVKIVLVPIILGIVLNYFIGSKIEPVKAVCPTIAAIAVLLILAAVTAVNQKQIAETGFIIFVACLAQNLSGYVVTFFICKALSVDVSSRRAMQIEVAMQNSALSVSLAMKHFTPQAAVAGAVFSIIHNFTGSIFAGICRKHDDKEKLEQA
;
A
#
# COMPACT_ATOMS: atom_id res chain seq x y z
N MET A 1 13.44 17.19 -29.89
CA MET A 1 14.00 18.14 -28.89
C MET A 1 12.96 18.58 -27.85
N LYS A 2 11.77 19.14 -28.20
CA LYS A 2 10.76 19.57 -27.19
C LYS A 2 10.23 18.44 -26.31
N VAL A 3 9.97 17.23 -26.83
CA VAL A 3 9.45 16.08 -26.09
C VAL A 3 10.49 15.53 -25.11
N SER A 4 11.76 15.50 -25.48
CA SER A 4 12.84 15.01 -24.59
C SER A 4 13.08 15.95 -23.40
N VAL A 5 12.99 17.26 -23.62
CA VAL A 5 13.09 18.27 -22.53
C VAL A 5 11.89 18.15 -21.57
N LEU A 6 10.67 18.03 -22.11
CA LEU A 6 9.47 17.83 -21.29
C LEU A 6 9.57 16.58 -20.44
N MET A 7 10.00 15.44 -21.02
CA MET A 7 10.19 14.19 -20.31
C MET A 7 11.27 14.29 -19.21
N SER A 8 12.35 15.05 -19.45
CA SER A 8 13.39 15.31 -18.43
C SER A 8 12.80 16.11 -17.26
N ILE A 9 12.02 17.16 -17.52
CA ILE A 9 11.37 17.97 -16.48
C ILE A 9 10.40 17.11 -15.67
N ILE A 10 9.55 16.32 -16.32
CA ILE A 10 8.61 15.41 -15.66
C ILE A 10 9.35 14.44 -14.75
N ARG A 11 10.43 13.82 -15.23
CA ARG A 11 11.25 12.89 -14.40
C ARG A 11 11.86 13.60 -13.19
N SER A 12 12.35 14.83 -13.35
CA SER A 12 12.91 15.60 -12.24
C SER A 12 11.85 15.94 -11.18
N ILE A 13 10.65 16.35 -11.62
CA ILE A 13 9.53 16.64 -10.72
C ILE A 13 9.09 15.35 -9.98
N ASN A 14 8.93 14.24 -10.70
CA ASN A 14 8.59 12.96 -10.10
C ASN A 14 9.64 12.50 -9.07
N HIS A 15 10.92 12.66 -9.40
CA HIS A 15 12.01 12.31 -8.48
C HIS A 15 11.97 13.16 -7.21
N LEU A 16 11.82 14.49 -7.37
CA LEU A 16 11.73 15.41 -6.24
C LEU A 16 10.50 15.09 -5.36
N PHE A 17 9.33 14.91 -5.97
CA PHE A 17 8.11 14.56 -5.28
C PHE A 17 8.25 13.25 -4.49
N ASN A 18 8.77 12.19 -5.13
CA ASN A 18 8.97 10.88 -4.48
C ASN A 18 10.01 10.94 -3.36
N SER A 19 11.05 11.77 -3.49
CA SER A 19 12.08 11.95 -2.46
C SER A 19 11.53 12.57 -1.17
N TYR A 20 10.54 13.44 -1.29
CA TYR A 20 9.89 14.10 -0.15
C TYR A 20 8.51 13.51 0.19
N LEU A 21 8.10 12.40 -0.45
CA LEU A 21 6.75 11.84 -0.30
C LEU A 21 6.36 11.61 1.16
N SER A 22 7.25 11.06 1.98
CA SER A 22 6.97 10.81 3.40
C SER A 22 6.66 12.10 4.17
N TRP A 23 7.38 13.18 3.90
CA TRP A 23 7.15 14.49 4.51
C TRP A 23 5.87 15.15 3.99
N ILE A 24 5.59 15.00 2.69
CA ILE A 24 4.35 15.50 2.07
C ILE A 24 3.13 14.78 2.66
N VAL A 25 3.21 13.46 2.85
CA VAL A 25 2.16 12.65 3.50
C VAL A 25 1.89 13.15 4.92
N LEU A 26 2.96 13.37 5.72
CA LEU A 26 2.83 13.90 7.08
C LEU A 26 2.22 15.31 7.09
N LEU A 27 2.73 16.20 6.25
CA LEU A 27 2.22 17.57 6.14
C LEU A 27 0.74 17.56 5.77
N MET A 28 0.35 16.76 4.79
CA MET A 28 -1.05 16.64 4.36
C MET A 28 -1.95 16.12 5.49
N ALA A 29 -1.49 15.13 6.26
CA ALA A 29 -2.23 14.63 7.41
C ALA A 29 -2.42 15.72 8.49
N VAL A 30 -1.37 16.50 8.79
CA VAL A 30 -1.45 17.62 9.74
C VAL A 30 -2.40 18.70 9.24
N LEU A 31 -2.29 19.09 7.97
CA LEU A 31 -3.20 20.09 7.38
C LEU A 31 -4.66 19.62 7.40
N ALA A 32 -4.91 18.37 7.08
CA ALA A 32 -6.26 17.80 7.11
C ALA A 32 -6.84 17.70 8.52
N TYR A 33 -5.99 17.41 9.50
CA TYR A 33 -6.37 17.43 10.91
C TYR A 33 -6.71 18.85 11.40
N MET A 34 -5.93 19.87 10.99
CA MET A 34 -6.15 21.27 11.40
C MET A 34 -7.30 21.96 10.65
N LEU A 35 -7.58 21.54 9.42
CA LEU A 35 -8.58 22.13 8.53
C LEU A 35 -9.62 21.09 8.05
N PRO A 36 -10.35 20.42 8.96
CA PRO A 36 -11.20 19.29 8.61
C PRO A 36 -12.32 19.67 7.63
N THR A 37 -12.92 20.83 7.75
CA THR A 37 -14.00 21.30 6.89
C THR A 37 -13.56 21.44 5.42
N PHE A 38 -12.27 21.75 5.20
CA PHE A 38 -11.71 21.90 3.87
C PHE A 38 -11.54 20.57 3.13
N PHE A 39 -11.36 19.46 3.85
CA PHE A 39 -11.09 18.15 3.24
C PHE A 39 -12.25 17.15 3.39
N ALA A 40 -13.10 17.29 4.42
CA ALA A 40 -14.17 16.33 4.71
C ALA A 40 -15.16 16.13 3.56
N TRP A 41 -15.44 17.15 2.75
CA TRP A 41 -16.35 17.06 1.61
C TRP A 41 -15.86 16.08 0.51
N MET A 42 -14.56 15.74 0.50
CA MET A 42 -13.97 14.79 -0.46
C MET A 42 -14.31 13.33 -0.12
N THR A 43 -14.81 13.04 1.08
CA THR A 43 -15.09 11.68 1.56
C THR A 43 -15.94 10.84 0.60
N PRO A 44 -17.03 11.34 -0.02
CA PRO A 44 -17.80 10.57 -0.99
C PRO A 44 -17.03 10.18 -2.25
N TYR A 45 -15.94 10.88 -2.54
CA TYR A 45 -15.11 10.67 -3.74
C TYR A 45 -13.92 9.74 -3.51
N VAL A 46 -13.68 9.27 -2.28
CA VAL A 46 -12.54 8.38 -1.94
C VAL A 46 -12.48 7.15 -2.85
N ALA A 47 -13.61 6.48 -3.09
CA ALA A 47 -13.64 5.32 -3.98
C ALA A 47 -13.29 5.67 -5.43
N TYR A 48 -13.74 6.80 -5.95
CA TYR A 48 -13.41 7.25 -7.32
C TYR A 48 -11.93 7.65 -7.45
N MET A 49 -11.38 8.32 -6.44
CA MET A 49 -9.96 8.63 -6.41
C MET A 49 -9.11 7.35 -6.42
N LEU A 50 -9.52 6.33 -5.65
CA LEU A 50 -8.83 5.04 -5.66
C LEU A 50 -8.97 4.30 -6.99
N GLN A 51 -10.16 4.32 -7.62
CA GLN A 51 -10.34 3.78 -8.97
C GLN A 51 -9.39 4.43 -9.98
N PHE A 52 -9.21 5.74 -9.89
CA PHE A 52 -8.25 6.45 -10.72
C PHE A 52 -6.80 6.00 -10.45
N VAL A 53 -6.41 5.83 -9.19
CA VAL A 53 -5.10 5.28 -8.81
C VAL A 53 -4.89 3.89 -9.40
N MET A 54 -5.88 3.02 -9.31
CA MET A 54 -5.83 1.67 -9.86
C MET A 54 -5.77 1.67 -11.40
N PHE A 55 -6.50 2.55 -12.06
CA PHE A 55 -6.42 2.76 -13.50
C PHE A 55 -5.03 3.24 -13.93
N ALA A 56 -4.46 4.22 -13.23
CA ALA A 56 -3.10 4.71 -13.49
C ALA A 56 -2.05 3.60 -13.29
N MET A 57 -2.21 2.74 -12.27
CA MET A 57 -1.40 1.54 -12.11
C MET A 57 -1.53 0.62 -13.33
N GLY A 58 -2.76 0.32 -13.77
CA GLY A 58 -3.01 -0.51 -14.96
C GLY A 58 -2.34 0.03 -16.23
N LEU A 59 -2.32 1.36 -16.42
CA LEU A 59 -1.62 2.01 -17.55
C LEU A 59 -0.11 1.79 -17.55
N THR A 60 0.49 1.56 -16.39
CA THR A 60 1.94 1.34 -16.27
C THR A 60 2.34 -0.12 -16.27
N LEU A 61 1.39 -1.06 -16.13
CA LEU A 61 1.65 -2.48 -16.21
C LEU A 61 1.98 -2.91 -17.64
N THR A 62 3.05 -3.68 -17.79
CA THR A 62 3.51 -4.23 -19.07
C THR A 62 3.43 -5.74 -19.08
N ALA A 63 3.43 -6.36 -20.27
CA ALA A 63 3.51 -7.81 -20.40
C ALA A 63 4.75 -8.40 -19.69
N GLN A 64 5.84 -7.62 -19.59
CA GLN A 64 7.06 -8.04 -18.91
C GLN A 64 6.82 -8.36 -17.43
N VAL A 65 5.96 -7.60 -16.73
CA VAL A 65 5.62 -7.87 -15.32
C VAL A 65 5.03 -9.28 -15.16
N PHE A 66 4.13 -9.67 -16.06
CA PHE A 66 3.54 -11.02 -16.04
C PHE A 66 4.58 -12.10 -16.35
N LEU A 67 5.49 -11.86 -17.28
CA LEU A 67 6.60 -12.78 -17.57
C LEU A 67 7.55 -12.91 -16.35
N ASP A 68 7.78 -11.84 -15.62
CA ASP A 68 8.66 -11.87 -14.45
C ASP A 68 8.05 -12.67 -13.28
N VAL A 69 6.70 -12.74 -13.17
CA VAL A 69 6.02 -13.66 -12.25
C VAL A 69 6.44 -15.12 -12.55
N PHE A 70 6.44 -15.51 -13.83
CA PHE A 70 6.81 -16.88 -14.24
C PHE A 70 8.30 -17.17 -14.11
N LYS A 71 9.16 -16.16 -14.05
CA LYS A 71 10.61 -16.35 -13.80
C LYS A 71 10.94 -16.68 -12.34
N GLN A 72 10.13 -16.19 -11.39
CA GLN A 72 10.37 -16.34 -9.95
C GLN A 72 9.09 -16.78 -9.19
N PRO A 73 8.36 -17.81 -9.67
CA PRO A 73 7.02 -18.13 -9.16
C PRO A 73 7.03 -18.47 -7.67
N MET A 74 8.04 -19.23 -7.21
CA MET A 74 8.13 -19.62 -5.80
C MET A 74 8.32 -18.42 -4.85
N LYS A 75 9.07 -17.40 -5.28
CA LYS A 75 9.25 -16.19 -4.49
C LYS A 75 7.98 -15.34 -4.45
N VAL A 76 7.27 -15.24 -5.58
CA VAL A 76 5.98 -14.54 -5.66
C VAL A 76 4.92 -15.24 -4.81
N ILE A 77 4.83 -16.56 -4.87
CA ILE A 77 3.94 -17.36 -4.01
C ILE A 77 4.30 -17.14 -2.54
N LEU A 78 5.58 -17.26 -2.19
CA LEU A 78 6.05 -17.11 -0.80
C LEU A 78 5.66 -15.75 -0.23
N VAL A 79 5.94 -14.65 -0.94
CA VAL A 79 5.61 -13.31 -0.45
C VAL A 79 4.09 -13.11 -0.35
N SER A 80 3.30 -13.66 -1.29
CA SER A 80 1.84 -13.59 -1.24
C SER A 80 1.27 -14.38 -0.07
N VAL A 81 1.83 -15.54 0.23
CA VAL A 81 1.45 -16.37 1.39
C VAL A 81 1.76 -15.63 2.69
N ILE A 82 2.97 -15.08 2.84
CA ILE A 82 3.33 -14.30 4.03
C ILE A 82 2.39 -13.10 4.16
N GLN A 83 2.15 -12.36 3.08
CA GLN A 83 1.26 -11.20 3.02
C GLN A 83 -0.13 -11.54 3.56
N PHE A 84 -0.81 -12.50 2.97
CA PHE A 84 -2.21 -12.78 3.26
C PHE A 84 -2.42 -13.65 4.51
N LEU A 85 -1.41 -14.37 5.00
CA LEU A 85 -1.53 -15.09 6.27
C LEU A 85 -1.09 -14.24 7.45
N TRP A 86 0.09 -13.60 7.36
CA TRP A 86 0.65 -12.88 8.51
C TRP A 86 -0.01 -11.53 8.76
N MET A 87 -0.21 -10.72 7.73
CA MET A 87 -0.67 -9.35 7.95
C MET A 87 -2.11 -9.24 8.47
N PRO A 88 -3.11 -10.04 7.99
CA PRO A 88 -4.42 -10.06 8.63
C PRO A 88 -4.38 -10.60 10.07
N LEU A 89 -3.59 -11.65 10.31
CA LEU A 89 -3.37 -12.19 11.65
C LEU A 89 -2.74 -11.14 12.58
N SER A 90 -1.73 -10.41 12.12
CA SER A 90 -1.12 -9.34 12.91
C SER A 90 -2.10 -8.23 13.23
N GLY A 91 -2.99 -7.86 12.28
CA GLY A 91 -4.07 -6.91 12.54
C GLY A 91 -5.08 -7.39 13.58
N PHE A 92 -5.45 -8.68 13.54
CA PHE A 92 -6.28 -9.32 14.55
C PHE A 92 -5.60 -9.31 15.93
N LEU A 93 -4.32 -9.71 16.00
CA LEU A 93 -3.55 -9.69 17.25
C LEU A 93 -3.40 -8.30 17.83
N VAL A 94 -3.16 -7.29 16.99
CA VAL A 94 -3.12 -5.88 17.40
C VAL A 94 -4.46 -5.46 18.00
N GLY A 95 -5.57 -5.83 17.40
CA GLY A 95 -6.91 -5.57 17.95
C GLY A 95 -7.08 -6.09 19.36
N ILE A 96 -6.60 -7.31 19.63
CA ILE A 96 -6.66 -7.96 20.95
C ILE A 96 -5.67 -7.33 21.95
N ILE A 97 -4.40 -7.20 21.55
CA ILE A 97 -3.33 -6.71 22.44
C ILE A 97 -3.60 -5.29 22.94
N PHE A 98 -4.09 -4.42 22.05
CA PHE A 98 -4.41 -3.05 22.40
C PHE A 98 -5.84 -2.86 22.91
N ASN A 99 -6.62 -3.95 23.00
CA ASN A 99 -8.01 -3.97 23.46
C ASN A 99 -8.88 -2.91 22.74
N PHE A 100 -8.73 -2.84 21.41
CA PHE A 100 -9.49 -1.87 20.61
C PHE A 100 -10.97 -2.23 20.52
N PRO A 101 -11.87 -1.23 20.47
CA PRO A 101 -13.26 -1.43 20.10
C PRO A 101 -13.37 -2.15 18.74
N PRO A 102 -14.43 -2.95 18.53
CA PRO A 102 -14.61 -3.73 17.29
C PRO A 102 -14.46 -2.92 16.01
N GLU A 103 -14.92 -1.68 15.99
CA GLU A 103 -14.87 -0.77 14.85
C GLU A 103 -13.42 -0.42 14.46
N ILE A 104 -12.54 -0.22 15.44
CA ILE A 104 -11.12 0.06 15.20
C ILE A 104 -10.38 -1.25 14.88
N ALA A 105 -10.64 -2.33 15.63
CA ALA A 105 -10.02 -3.63 15.42
C ALA A 105 -10.24 -4.16 13.99
N ILE A 106 -11.46 -4.03 13.45
CA ILE A 106 -11.77 -4.36 12.05
C ILE A 106 -10.89 -3.56 11.08
N GLY A 107 -10.60 -2.30 11.37
CA GLY A 107 -9.72 -1.48 10.56
C GLY A 107 -8.32 -2.06 10.42
N PHE A 108 -7.73 -2.60 11.49
CA PHE A 108 -6.43 -3.28 11.47
C PHE A 108 -6.45 -4.61 10.72
N ILE A 109 -7.53 -5.41 10.91
CA ILE A 109 -7.72 -6.67 10.17
C ILE A 109 -7.86 -6.38 8.67
N LEU A 110 -8.71 -5.42 8.30
CA LEU A 110 -8.94 -5.01 6.92
C LEU A 110 -7.65 -4.48 6.27
N LEU A 111 -6.88 -3.67 7.00
CA LEU A 111 -5.59 -3.16 6.56
C LEU A 111 -4.62 -4.29 6.26
N GLY A 112 -4.49 -5.26 7.16
CA GLY A 112 -3.64 -6.43 6.96
C GLY A 112 -4.11 -7.34 5.82
N ALA A 113 -5.43 -7.45 5.61
CA ALA A 113 -6.01 -8.24 4.52
C ALA A 113 -5.93 -7.56 3.14
N CYS A 114 -5.52 -6.29 3.06
CA CYS A 114 -5.27 -5.62 1.78
C CYS A 114 -3.99 -6.13 1.11
N PRO A 115 -3.87 -6.03 -0.22
CA PRO A 115 -2.65 -6.37 -0.94
C PRO A 115 -1.51 -5.38 -0.66
N GLY A 116 -0.31 -5.68 -1.14
CA GLY A 116 0.82 -4.75 -1.10
C GLY A 116 0.53 -3.41 -1.76
N GLY A 117 1.13 -2.35 -1.27
CA GLY A 117 0.96 -0.99 -1.79
C GLY A 117 1.97 -0.68 -2.91
N THR A 118 1.58 0.07 -3.93
CA THR A 118 2.46 0.44 -5.06
C THR A 118 3.72 1.21 -4.64
N ALA A 119 3.70 1.88 -3.49
CA ALA A 119 4.87 2.56 -2.93
C ALA A 119 6.00 1.58 -2.55
N SER A 120 5.70 0.30 -2.30
CA SER A 120 6.69 -0.75 -2.03
C SER A 120 7.73 -0.88 -3.16
N ASN A 121 7.30 -0.71 -4.40
CA ASN A 121 8.19 -0.82 -5.57
C ASN A 121 9.29 0.26 -5.57
N VAL A 122 8.91 1.49 -5.20
CA VAL A 122 9.87 2.62 -5.07
C VAL A 122 10.82 2.38 -3.90
N MET A 123 10.31 1.94 -2.75
CA MET A 123 11.14 1.64 -1.58
C MET A 123 12.07 0.45 -1.84
N THR A 124 11.61 -0.56 -2.57
CA THR A 124 12.45 -1.69 -3.02
C THR A 124 13.60 -1.22 -3.90
N PHE A 125 13.33 -0.34 -4.86
CA PHE A 125 14.39 0.27 -5.68
C PHE A 125 15.40 1.04 -4.81
N LEU A 126 14.92 1.86 -3.90
CA LEU A 126 15.78 2.63 -2.99
C LEU A 126 16.58 1.74 -2.01
N ALA A 127 16.11 0.55 -1.71
CA ALA A 127 16.77 -0.43 -0.84
C ALA A 127 17.76 -1.36 -1.58
N ASN A 128 18.03 -1.14 -2.87
CA ASN A 128 18.76 -2.07 -3.75
C ASN A 128 18.15 -3.50 -3.71
N GLY A 129 16.81 -3.58 -3.63
CA GLY A 129 16.06 -4.83 -3.65
C GLY A 129 15.70 -5.28 -5.07
N ASN A 130 15.12 -6.48 -5.19
CA ASN A 130 14.65 -7.06 -6.44
C ASN A 130 13.34 -6.41 -6.89
N VAL A 131 13.45 -5.33 -7.68
CA VAL A 131 12.30 -4.55 -8.18
C VAL A 131 11.34 -5.40 -9.04
N PRO A 132 11.80 -6.23 -10.00
CA PRO A 132 10.91 -7.13 -10.72
C PRO A 132 10.07 -8.03 -9.81
N LEU A 133 10.66 -8.56 -8.75
CA LEU A 133 9.92 -9.37 -7.75
C LEU A 133 8.87 -8.53 -7.01
N SER A 134 9.22 -7.32 -6.56
CA SER A 134 8.29 -6.42 -5.87
C SER A 134 7.07 -6.10 -6.75
N VAL A 135 7.31 -5.65 -7.99
CA VAL A 135 6.22 -5.33 -8.93
C VAL A 135 5.34 -6.55 -9.23
N SER A 136 5.97 -7.74 -9.40
CA SER A 136 5.25 -9.00 -9.61
C SER A 136 4.39 -9.36 -8.40
N ALA A 137 4.93 -9.23 -7.19
CA ALA A 137 4.24 -9.54 -5.94
C ALA A 137 3.05 -8.59 -5.71
N THR A 138 3.25 -7.28 -5.87
CA THR A 138 2.17 -6.28 -5.79
C THR A 138 1.06 -6.59 -6.82
N THR A 139 1.43 -6.95 -8.05
CA THR A 139 0.46 -7.26 -9.09
C THR A 139 -0.35 -8.51 -8.73
N VAL A 140 0.31 -9.59 -8.33
CA VAL A 140 -0.35 -10.85 -7.96
C VAL A 140 -1.22 -10.66 -6.71
N SER A 141 -0.73 -10.01 -5.66
CA SER A 141 -1.52 -9.76 -4.46
C SER A 141 -2.75 -8.89 -4.75
N THR A 142 -2.62 -7.90 -5.63
CA THR A 142 -3.74 -7.04 -6.05
C THR A 142 -4.79 -7.81 -6.86
N LEU A 143 -4.38 -8.74 -7.73
CA LEU A 143 -5.30 -9.60 -8.48
C LEU A 143 -6.01 -10.62 -7.57
N LEU A 144 -5.37 -11.09 -6.52
CA LEU A 144 -5.94 -12.01 -5.52
C LEU A 144 -6.83 -11.29 -4.48
N ALA A 145 -6.65 -9.98 -4.29
CA ALA A 145 -7.34 -9.20 -3.27
C ALA A 145 -8.89 -9.33 -3.28
N PRO A 146 -9.60 -9.38 -4.42
CA PRO A 146 -11.06 -9.53 -4.41
C PRO A 146 -11.53 -10.76 -3.66
N ILE A 147 -10.76 -11.83 -3.66
CA ILE A 147 -11.09 -13.10 -2.98
C ILE A 147 -10.48 -13.11 -1.59
N LEU A 148 -9.17 -12.85 -1.47
CA LEU A 148 -8.43 -13.05 -0.23
C LEU A 148 -8.74 -11.97 0.81
N THR A 149 -8.92 -10.70 0.41
CA THR A 149 -9.24 -9.64 1.35
C THR A 149 -10.56 -9.90 2.09
N PRO A 150 -11.72 -10.10 1.42
CA PRO A 150 -12.95 -10.38 2.15
C PRO A 150 -12.92 -11.71 2.89
N LEU A 151 -12.21 -12.73 2.37
CA LEU A 151 -12.05 -14.02 3.04
C LEU A 151 -11.40 -13.85 4.42
N PHE A 152 -10.26 -13.17 4.48
CA PHE A 152 -9.53 -12.98 5.74
C PHE A 152 -10.24 -11.98 6.68
N VAL A 153 -10.94 -10.99 6.14
CA VAL A 153 -11.76 -10.10 6.98
C VAL A 153 -12.90 -10.87 7.63
N VAL A 154 -13.63 -11.70 6.88
CA VAL A 154 -14.69 -12.55 7.43
C VAL A 154 -14.14 -13.52 8.46
N LEU A 155 -12.99 -14.14 8.18
CA LEU A 155 -12.37 -15.13 9.07
C LEU A 155 -11.97 -14.52 10.42
N TYR A 156 -11.26 -13.39 10.42
CA TYR A 156 -10.71 -12.82 11.64
C TYR A 156 -11.67 -11.88 12.35
N ALA A 157 -12.43 -11.05 11.63
CA ALA A 157 -13.36 -10.13 12.26
C ALA A 157 -14.65 -10.84 12.72
N GLY A 158 -15.07 -11.90 12.02
CA GLY A 158 -16.18 -12.75 12.46
C GLY A 158 -15.90 -13.49 13.77
N ALA A 159 -14.62 -13.68 14.12
CA ALA A 159 -14.24 -14.30 15.39
C ALA A 159 -14.24 -13.34 16.59
N THR A 160 -14.26 -12.00 16.35
CA THR A 160 -14.08 -10.99 17.39
C THR A 160 -15.24 -10.00 17.53
N SER A 161 -16.10 -9.92 16.55
CA SER A 161 -17.17 -8.89 16.54
C SER A 161 -18.53 -9.50 16.20
N SER A 162 -19.58 -8.91 16.79
CA SER A 162 -20.97 -9.14 16.39
C SER A 162 -21.35 -8.44 15.06
N ILE A 163 -20.36 -7.85 14.37
CA ILE A 163 -20.58 -7.14 13.11
C ILE A 163 -20.71 -8.18 11.99
N GLU A 164 -21.85 -8.22 11.35
CA GLU A 164 -22.09 -9.09 10.20
C GLU A 164 -21.28 -8.61 8.99
N ILE A 165 -20.31 -9.43 8.56
CA ILE A 165 -19.45 -9.12 7.44
C ILE A 165 -19.92 -9.92 6.23
N GLN A 166 -20.34 -9.20 5.19
CA GLN A 166 -20.84 -9.80 3.98
C GLN A 166 -19.70 -9.95 2.95
N PHE A 167 -19.26 -11.18 2.69
CA PHE A 167 -18.22 -11.51 1.73
C PHE A 167 -18.53 -10.96 0.33
N MET A 168 -19.72 -11.25 -0.22
CA MET A 168 -20.03 -10.94 -1.62
C MET A 168 -20.10 -9.44 -1.93
N PRO A 169 -20.73 -8.57 -1.11
CA PRO A 169 -20.67 -7.13 -1.30
C PRO A 169 -19.25 -6.56 -1.29
N MET A 170 -18.37 -7.08 -0.41
CA MET A 170 -16.97 -6.66 -0.36
C MET A 170 -16.19 -7.14 -1.58
N PHE A 171 -16.36 -8.41 -1.99
CA PHE A 171 -15.79 -8.97 -3.24
C PHE A 171 -16.15 -8.10 -4.46
N ILE A 172 -17.45 -7.82 -4.66
CA ILE A 172 -17.94 -6.98 -5.77
C ILE A 172 -17.34 -5.57 -5.70
N SER A 173 -17.19 -5.02 -4.49
CA SER A 173 -16.59 -3.70 -4.31
C SER A 173 -15.14 -3.68 -4.75
N ILE A 174 -14.34 -4.68 -4.35
CA ILE A 174 -12.92 -4.75 -4.73
C ILE A 174 -12.79 -4.98 -6.24
N VAL A 175 -13.62 -5.84 -6.83
CA VAL A 175 -13.65 -6.00 -8.29
C VAL A 175 -13.87 -4.66 -8.98
N LYS A 176 -14.89 -3.89 -8.55
CA LYS A 176 -15.25 -2.60 -9.17
C LYS A 176 -14.22 -1.51 -8.92
N ILE A 177 -13.62 -1.47 -7.73
CA ILE A 177 -12.70 -0.39 -7.34
C ILE A 177 -11.27 -0.68 -7.79
N VAL A 178 -10.88 -1.96 -7.88
CA VAL A 178 -9.50 -2.37 -8.16
C VAL A 178 -9.37 -3.04 -9.53
N LEU A 179 -10.03 -4.19 -9.75
CA LEU A 179 -9.78 -4.99 -10.95
C LEU A 179 -10.26 -4.29 -12.22
N VAL A 180 -11.48 -3.77 -12.23
CA VAL A 180 -12.04 -3.11 -13.43
C VAL A 180 -11.16 -1.94 -13.89
N PRO A 181 -10.76 -0.99 -13.03
CA PRO A 181 -9.87 0.08 -13.44
C PRO A 181 -8.50 -0.39 -13.92
N ILE A 182 -7.90 -1.39 -13.25
CA ILE A 182 -6.61 -1.95 -13.69
C ILE A 182 -6.73 -2.56 -15.08
N ILE A 183 -7.75 -3.39 -15.32
CA ILE A 183 -7.98 -4.02 -16.62
C ILE A 183 -8.18 -2.95 -17.70
N LEU A 184 -8.99 -1.94 -17.44
CA LEU A 184 -9.17 -0.80 -18.36
C LEU A 184 -7.85 -0.09 -18.66
N GLY A 185 -7.00 0.13 -17.64
CA GLY A 185 -5.67 0.71 -17.82
C GLY A 185 -4.77 -0.16 -18.69
N ILE A 186 -4.72 -1.48 -18.45
CA ILE A 186 -3.94 -2.44 -19.26
C ILE A 186 -4.42 -2.45 -20.71
N VAL A 187 -5.73 -2.54 -20.91
CA VAL A 187 -6.34 -2.55 -22.26
C VAL A 187 -6.00 -1.26 -23.01
N LEU A 188 -6.14 -0.10 -22.36
CA LEU A 188 -5.79 1.17 -22.96
C LEU A 188 -4.30 1.24 -23.30
N ASN A 189 -3.43 0.79 -22.39
CA ASN A 189 -1.98 0.72 -22.63
C ASN A 189 -1.65 -0.20 -23.83
N TYR A 190 -2.34 -1.32 -23.97
CA TYR A 190 -2.13 -2.24 -25.10
C TYR A 190 -2.43 -1.58 -26.45
N PHE A 191 -3.58 -0.88 -26.57
CA PHE A 191 -4.00 -0.30 -27.85
C PHE A 191 -3.31 1.01 -28.23
N ILE A 192 -3.01 1.88 -27.26
CA ILE A 192 -2.49 3.24 -27.53
C ILE A 192 -1.26 3.59 -26.68
N GLY A 193 -0.64 2.64 -26.02
CA GLY A 193 0.43 2.85 -25.05
C GLY A 193 1.62 3.66 -25.56
N SER A 194 2.00 3.47 -26.83
CA SER A 194 3.08 4.25 -27.48
C SER A 194 2.73 5.73 -27.70
N LYS A 195 1.43 6.05 -27.83
CA LYS A 195 0.94 7.43 -28.01
C LYS A 195 0.79 8.20 -26.70
N ILE A 196 0.65 7.48 -25.57
CA ILE A 196 0.39 8.06 -24.24
C ILE A 196 1.60 7.98 -23.30
N GLU A 197 2.81 7.76 -23.82
CA GLU A 197 4.04 7.74 -23.01
C GLU A 197 4.20 8.96 -22.08
N PRO A 198 3.95 10.21 -22.51
CA PRO A 198 3.99 11.37 -21.63
C PRO A 198 2.96 11.28 -20.49
N VAL A 199 1.75 10.74 -20.77
CA VAL A 199 0.71 10.53 -19.75
C VAL A 199 1.16 9.49 -18.74
N LYS A 200 1.70 8.35 -19.19
CA LYS A 200 2.23 7.30 -18.30
C LYS A 200 3.33 7.81 -17.38
N ALA A 201 4.17 8.72 -17.89
CA ALA A 201 5.24 9.32 -17.08
C ALA A 201 4.73 10.19 -15.92
N VAL A 202 3.53 10.79 -16.05
CA VAL A 202 2.92 11.64 -15.01
C VAL A 202 1.97 10.85 -14.10
N CYS A 203 1.43 9.72 -14.55
CA CYS A 203 0.49 8.89 -13.81
C CYS A 203 0.92 8.57 -12.37
N PRO A 204 2.17 8.16 -12.08
CA PRO A 204 2.56 7.86 -10.70
C PRO A 204 2.42 9.04 -9.74
N THR A 205 2.79 10.25 -10.20
CA THR A 205 2.66 11.46 -9.38
C THR A 205 1.21 11.85 -9.16
N ILE A 206 0.37 11.78 -10.19
CA ILE A 206 -1.07 12.09 -10.04
C ILE A 206 -1.74 11.04 -9.15
N ALA A 207 -1.38 9.77 -9.29
CA ALA A 207 -1.86 8.70 -8.40
C ALA A 207 -1.46 8.96 -6.94
N ALA A 208 -0.22 9.37 -6.69
CA ALA A 208 0.24 9.73 -5.35
C ALA A 208 -0.51 10.94 -4.78
N ILE A 209 -0.80 11.96 -5.59
CA ILE A 209 -1.65 13.10 -5.16
C ILE A 209 -3.05 12.61 -4.81
N ALA A 210 -3.65 11.72 -5.59
CA ALA A 210 -4.96 11.16 -5.28
C ALA A 210 -4.94 10.38 -3.93
N VAL A 211 -3.88 9.62 -3.65
CA VAL A 211 -3.70 8.94 -2.35
C VAL A 211 -3.57 9.96 -1.20
N LEU A 212 -2.86 11.08 -1.40
CA LEU A 212 -2.76 12.16 -0.41
C LEU A 212 -4.14 12.78 -0.12
N LEU A 213 -4.96 12.98 -1.14
CA LEU A 213 -6.33 13.49 -0.97
C LEU A 213 -7.25 12.50 -0.26
N ILE A 214 -7.10 11.19 -0.53
CA ILE A 214 -7.79 10.11 0.22
C ILE A 214 -7.42 10.18 1.70
N LEU A 215 -6.12 10.25 2.01
CA LEU A 215 -5.61 10.39 3.37
C LEU A 215 -6.19 11.63 4.07
N ALA A 216 -6.17 12.77 3.37
CA ALA A 216 -6.67 14.03 3.91
C ALA A 216 -8.18 13.95 4.22
N ALA A 217 -8.99 13.41 3.31
CA ALA A 217 -10.43 13.25 3.50
C ALA A 217 -10.74 12.39 4.75
N VAL A 218 -10.04 11.27 4.91
CA VAL A 218 -10.26 10.35 6.03
C VAL A 218 -9.72 10.92 7.34
N THR A 219 -8.58 11.58 7.34
CA THR A 219 -8.05 12.27 8.53
C THR A 219 -9.03 13.34 9.01
N ALA A 220 -9.60 14.12 8.08
CA ALA A 220 -10.55 15.18 8.39
C ALA A 220 -11.84 14.68 9.08
N VAL A 221 -12.45 13.60 8.57
CA VAL A 221 -13.69 13.08 9.17
C VAL A 221 -13.47 12.33 10.48
N ASN A 222 -12.23 11.89 10.74
CA ASN A 222 -11.85 11.18 11.95
C ASN A 222 -11.06 12.03 12.95
N GLN A 223 -11.09 13.37 12.81
CA GLN A 223 -10.30 14.29 13.64
C GLN A 223 -10.46 14.01 15.15
N LYS A 224 -11.71 13.84 15.64
CA LYS A 224 -12.00 13.55 17.04
C LYS A 224 -11.39 12.22 17.49
N GLN A 225 -11.59 11.16 16.71
CA GLN A 225 -11.03 9.84 17.01
C GLN A 225 -9.50 9.86 17.06
N ILE A 226 -8.87 10.58 16.13
CA ILE A 226 -7.41 10.75 16.11
C ILE A 226 -6.93 11.56 17.32
N ALA A 227 -7.68 12.56 17.77
CA ALA A 227 -7.34 13.32 18.97
C ALA A 227 -7.37 12.47 20.24
N GLU A 228 -8.35 11.57 20.38
CA GLU A 228 -8.56 10.76 21.57
C GLU A 228 -7.64 9.52 21.62
N THR A 229 -7.46 8.85 20.49
CA THR A 229 -6.79 7.53 20.44
C THR A 229 -5.62 7.46 19.46
N GLY A 230 -5.27 8.56 18.81
CA GLY A 230 -4.27 8.58 17.72
C GLY A 230 -2.90 8.08 18.10
N PHE A 231 -2.43 8.35 19.32
CA PHE A 231 -1.13 7.86 19.80
C PHE A 231 -1.12 6.32 19.92
N ILE A 232 -2.18 5.74 20.50
CA ILE A 232 -2.28 4.27 20.65
C ILE A 232 -2.40 3.61 19.27
N ILE A 233 -3.22 4.19 18.38
CA ILE A 233 -3.37 3.71 17.00
C ILE A 233 -2.04 3.83 16.25
N PHE A 234 -1.27 4.90 16.44
CA PHE A 234 0.06 5.07 15.85
C PHE A 234 1.01 3.94 16.29
N VAL A 235 1.09 3.67 17.59
CA VAL A 235 1.93 2.58 18.12
C VAL A 235 1.49 1.22 17.60
N ALA A 236 0.19 0.98 17.53
CA ALA A 236 -0.40 -0.25 17.00
C ALA A 236 -0.11 -0.43 15.50
N CYS A 237 -0.25 0.61 14.68
CA CYS A 237 0.12 0.61 13.27
C CYS A 237 1.62 0.37 13.07
N LEU A 238 2.46 0.99 13.90
CA LEU A 238 3.91 0.78 13.87
C LEU A 238 4.25 -0.68 14.21
N ALA A 239 3.62 -1.25 15.24
CA ALA A 239 3.81 -2.65 15.63
C ALA A 239 3.39 -3.60 14.49
N GLN A 240 2.23 -3.38 13.86
CA GLN A 240 1.77 -4.18 12.72
C GLN A 240 2.73 -4.06 11.52
N ASN A 241 3.17 -2.86 11.18
CA ASN A 241 4.11 -2.61 10.10
C ASN A 241 5.47 -3.29 10.35
N LEU A 242 6.07 -3.09 11.53
CA LEU A 242 7.35 -3.70 11.89
C LEU A 242 7.26 -5.23 11.95
N SER A 243 6.13 -5.79 12.38
CA SER A 243 5.91 -7.25 12.36
C SER A 243 6.04 -7.83 10.96
N GLY A 244 5.56 -7.11 9.93
CA GLY A 244 5.71 -7.48 8.52
C GLY A 244 7.18 -7.58 8.10
N TYR A 245 8.01 -6.59 8.45
CA TYR A 245 9.46 -6.64 8.19
C TYR A 245 10.14 -7.81 8.91
N VAL A 246 9.85 -7.96 10.21
CA VAL A 246 10.54 -8.93 11.09
C VAL A 246 10.19 -10.36 10.70
N VAL A 247 8.91 -10.68 10.57
CA VAL A 247 8.47 -12.06 10.24
C VAL A 247 8.95 -12.46 8.86
N THR A 248 8.83 -11.56 7.87
CA THR A 248 9.34 -11.82 6.52
C THR A 248 10.86 -12.03 6.53
N PHE A 249 11.62 -11.26 7.31
CA PHE A 249 13.07 -11.46 7.46
C PHE A 249 13.39 -12.87 7.93
N PHE A 250 12.77 -13.34 9.03
CA PHE A 250 13.08 -14.65 9.59
C PHE A 250 12.65 -15.79 8.65
N ILE A 251 11.48 -15.70 8.01
CA ILE A 251 11.03 -16.71 7.04
C ILE A 251 11.99 -16.76 5.85
N CYS A 252 12.33 -15.61 5.26
CA CYS A 252 13.25 -15.55 4.12
C CYS A 252 14.65 -16.04 4.48
N LYS A 253 15.13 -15.74 5.70
CA LYS A 253 16.43 -16.23 6.19
C LYS A 253 16.42 -17.73 6.37
N ALA A 254 15.38 -18.30 6.96
CA ALA A 254 15.22 -19.75 7.14
C ALA A 254 15.16 -20.50 5.80
N LEU A 255 14.56 -19.88 4.77
CA LEU A 255 14.46 -20.44 3.43
C LEU A 255 15.63 -20.05 2.50
N SER A 256 16.72 -19.46 3.04
CA SER A 256 17.92 -19.07 2.30
C SER A 256 17.64 -18.17 1.09
N VAL A 257 16.63 -17.31 1.18
CA VAL A 257 16.31 -16.32 0.12
C VAL A 257 17.44 -15.29 0.04
N ASP A 258 17.90 -15.00 -1.18
CA ASP A 258 18.94 -14.00 -1.43
C ASP A 258 18.57 -12.60 -0.88
N VAL A 259 19.59 -11.80 -0.56
CA VAL A 259 19.43 -10.51 0.13
C VAL A 259 18.54 -9.55 -0.64
N SER A 260 18.72 -9.46 -1.97
CA SER A 260 17.95 -8.54 -2.82
C SER A 260 16.45 -8.90 -2.85
N SER A 261 16.15 -10.21 -3.01
CA SER A 261 14.76 -10.70 -2.96
C SER A 261 14.16 -10.58 -1.55
N ARG A 262 14.92 -10.85 -0.49
CA ARG A 262 14.48 -10.70 0.90
C ARG A 262 14.09 -9.26 1.22
N ARG A 263 14.89 -8.26 0.79
CA ARG A 263 14.55 -6.84 0.93
C ARG A 263 13.23 -6.49 0.24
N ALA A 264 13.06 -6.96 -1.01
CA ALA A 264 11.82 -6.76 -1.75
C ALA A 264 10.60 -7.35 -1.02
N MET A 265 10.71 -8.59 -0.54
CA MET A 265 9.63 -9.28 0.19
C MET A 265 9.30 -8.59 1.51
N GLN A 266 10.30 -8.17 2.28
CA GLN A 266 10.11 -7.44 3.55
C GLN A 266 9.35 -6.13 3.34
N ILE A 267 9.74 -5.36 2.32
CA ILE A 267 9.09 -4.10 1.97
C ILE A 267 7.65 -4.37 1.50
N GLU A 268 7.45 -5.36 0.63
CA GLU A 268 6.13 -5.69 0.09
C GLU A 268 5.14 -6.07 1.18
N VAL A 269 5.52 -6.97 2.10
CA VAL A 269 4.66 -7.42 3.21
C VAL A 269 4.41 -6.30 4.21
N ALA A 270 5.40 -5.46 4.50
CA ALA A 270 5.24 -4.37 5.45
C ALA A 270 4.46 -3.17 4.90
N MET A 271 4.39 -2.99 3.58
CA MET A 271 3.75 -1.81 2.95
C MET A 271 2.42 -2.16 2.30
N GLN A 272 1.34 -1.98 3.04
CA GLN A 272 -0.01 -2.31 2.62
C GLN A 272 -0.62 -1.27 1.66
N ASN A 273 -1.59 -1.68 0.85
CA ASN A 273 -2.47 -0.75 0.13
C ASN A 273 -3.48 -0.11 1.09
N SER A 274 -2.98 0.84 1.87
CA SER A 274 -3.77 1.56 2.88
C SER A 274 -4.92 2.37 2.29
N ALA A 275 -4.79 2.86 1.05
CA ALA A 275 -5.88 3.56 0.36
C ALA A 275 -7.06 2.62 0.05
N LEU A 276 -6.79 1.36 -0.31
CA LEU A 276 -7.83 0.34 -0.48
C LEU A 276 -8.49 0.01 0.87
N SER A 277 -7.70 -0.19 1.92
CA SER A 277 -8.22 -0.41 3.28
C SER A 277 -9.18 0.71 3.70
N VAL A 278 -8.75 1.96 3.55
CA VAL A 278 -9.56 3.16 3.82
C VAL A 278 -10.85 3.16 3.02
N SER A 279 -10.78 2.93 1.71
CA SER A 279 -11.95 2.95 0.82
C SER A 279 -12.97 1.86 1.18
N LEU A 280 -12.49 0.65 1.52
CA LEU A 280 -13.35 -0.46 1.95
C LEU A 280 -13.94 -0.20 3.34
N ALA A 281 -13.15 0.35 4.27
CA ALA A 281 -13.61 0.71 5.60
C ALA A 281 -14.76 1.72 5.54
N MET A 282 -14.58 2.80 4.77
CA MET A 282 -15.60 3.83 4.57
C MET A 282 -16.87 3.31 3.90
N LYS A 283 -16.76 2.29 3.06
CA LYS A 283 -17.88 1.75 2.29
C LYS A 283 -18.66 0.65 3.02
N HIS A 284 -17.97 -0.22 3.75
CA HIS A 284 -18.54 -1.45 4.33
C HIS A 284 -18.64 -1.44 5.84
N PHE A 285 -17.97 -0.48 6.50
CA PHE A 285 -17.89 -0.36 7.94
C PHE A 285 -18.15 1.08 8.38
N THR A 286 -17.43 1.53 9.39
CA THR A 286 -17.57 2.87 9.95
C THR A 286 -16.36 3.74 9.60
N PRO A 287 -16.47 5.08 9.69
CA PRO A 287 -15.32 5.97 9.53
C PRO A 287 -14.16 5.62 10.47
N GLN A 288 -14.45 5.14 11.70
CA GLN A 288 -13.44 4.73 12.68
C GLN A 288 -12.58 3.57 12.17
N ALA A 289 -13.15 2.62 11.42
CA ALA A 289 -12.39 1.53 10.79
C ALA A 289 -11.35 2.04 9.76
N ALA A 290 -11.57 3.22 9.17
CA ALA A 290 -10.63 3.80 8.21
C ALA A 290 -9.39 4.44 8.86
N VAL A 291 -9.42 4.73 10.17
CA VAL A 291 -8.33 5.43 10.88
C VAL A 291 -7.03 4.63 10.84
N ALA A 292 -7.10 3.30 11.04
CA ALA A 292 -5.93 2.44 10.95
C ALA A 292 -5.21 2.58 9.60
N GLY A 293 -5.94 2.51 8.48
CA GLY A 293 -5.38 2.68 7.14
C GLY A 293 -4.81 4.09 6.90
N ALA A 294 -5.47 5.14 7.42
CA ALA A 294 -4.99 6.51 7.29
C ALA A 294 -3.66 6.73 8.04
N VAL A 295 -3.60 6.32 9.31
CA VAL A 295 -2.37 6.43 10.12
C VAL A 295 -1.26 5.55 9.54
N PHE A 296 -1.58 4.35 9.09
CA PHE A 296 -0.62 3.45 8.48
C PHE A 296 -0.01 4.00 7.19
N SER A 297 -0.76 4.78 6.40
CA SER A 297 -0.23 5.49 5.22
C SER A 297 0.98 6.37 5.55
N ILE A 298 0.97 7.00 6.71
CA ILE A 298 2.10 7.81 7.17
C ILE A 298 3.25 6.87 7.57
N ILE A 299 2.96 5.89 8.43
CA ILE A 299 3.96 5.01 9.04
C ILE A 299 4.74 4.23 7.98
N HIS A 300 4.05 3.56 7.05
CA HIS A 300 4.73 2.69 6.10
C HIS A 300 5.66 3.46 5.13
N ASN A 301 5.35 4.71 4.81
CA ASN A 301 6.24 5.55 4.00
C ASN A 301 7.50 5.95 4.77
N PHE A 302 7.39 6.29 6.05
CA PHE A 302 8.54 6.61 6.89
C PHE A 302 9.41 5.37 7.16
N THR A 303 8.81 4.27 7.60
CA THR A 303 9.54 3.03 7.88
C THR A 303 10.19 2.46 6.63
N GLY A 304 9.52 2.51 5.46
CA GLY A 304 10.08 2.12 4.17
C GLY A 304 11.30 2.95 3.79
N SER A 305 11.23 4.28 3.96
CA SER A 305 12.36 5.17 3.70
C SER A 305 13.55 4.91 4.63
N ILE A 306 13.28 4.70 5.92
CA ILE A 306 14.31 4.36 6.92
C ILE A 306 14.95 3.01 6.57
N PHE A 307 14.13 1.99 6.29
CA PHE A 307 14.61 0.65 5.92
C PHE A 307 15.48 0.69 4.66
N ALA A 308 15.05 1.42 3.62
CA ALA A 308 15.85 1.60 2.41
C ALA A 308 17.18 2.31 2.70
N GLY A 309 17.19 3.30 3.58
CA GLY A 309 18.40 3.98 4.03
C GLY A 309 19.39 3.05 4.76
N ILE A 310 18.87 2.18 5.63
CA ILE A 310 19.67 1.16 6.35
C ILE A 310 20.28 0.18 5.35
N CYS A 311 19.49 -0.33 4.39
CA CYS A 311 19.99 -1.25 3.36
C CYS A 311 21.13 -0.67 2.54
N ARG A 312 21.01 0.60 2.09
CA ARG A 312 22.08 1.27 1.33
C ARG A 312 23.35 1.44 2.14
N LYS A 313 23.24 1.90 3.38
CA LYS A 313 24.42 2.04 4.25
C LYS A 313 25.15 0.73 4.48
N HIS A 314 24.41 -0.38 4.57
CA HIS A 314 25.01 -1.72 4.68
C HIS A 314 25.79 -2.09 3.42
N ASP A 315 25.19 -1.87 2.23
CA ASP A 315 25.86 -2.16 0.95
C ASP A 315 27.11 -1.31 0.75
N ASP A 316 27.08 -0.02 1.14
CA ASP A 316 28.24 0.87 1.02
C ASP A 316 29.38 0.43 1.96
N LYS A 317 29.04 -0.06 3.17
CA LYS A 317 30.02 -0.59 4.10
C LYS A 317 30.68 -1.87 3.57
N GLU A 318 29.90 -2.82 3.04
CA GLU A 318 30.43 -4.05 2.43
C GLU A 318 31.39 -3.76 1.26
N LYS A 319 31.07 -2.76 0.42
CA LYS A 319 31.96 -2.33 -0.67
C LYS A 319 33.25 -1.77 -0.17
N LEU A 320 33.25 -1.00 0.93
CA LEU A 320 34.45 -0.44 1.53
C LEU A 320 35.32 -1.50 2.20
N GLU A 321 34.73 -2.58 2.74
CA GLU A 321 35.46 -3.70 3.34
C GLU A 321 36.09 -4.64 2.29
N GLN A 322 35.59 -4.61 1.04
CA GLN A 322 36.08 -5.41 -0.08
C GLN A 322 37.12 -4.69 -0.97
N ALA A 323 37.28 -3.38 -0.81
CA ALA A 323 38.21 -2.53 -1.56
C ALA A 323 39.52 -2.35 -0.80
#